data_d74cb08fbe17464137f663842923c4fa
#
_entry.id   d74cb08fbe17464137f663842923c4fa
#
_cell.length_a   1.000
_cell.length_b   1.000
_cell.length_c   1.000
_cell.angle_alpha   90.00
_cell.angle_beta   90.00
_cell.angle_gamma   90.00
#
_symmetry.space_group_name_H-M   'P 1'
#
loop_
_entity.id
_entity.type
_entity.pdbx_description
1 polymer ?
#
loop_
_entity_poly.entity_id
_entity_poly.type
_entity_poly.pdbx_seq_one_letter_code
_entity_poly.pdbx_strand_id
1 'polypeptide(L)'
;MTTTSTHALAGLQAVDPRILHFTPLGLGGPMQAEDAADYQQRLVANLVLADDVAQTTRQKFEQLCAGYVQGALCYDLFTLVADAAQLTLEQALRDRFAAHHGGMITVQDRAACEHQIIYTTYPDFYEQYKKVRGSKIRMGTSNTWRGFNATLDGLLLWARREGLVRGQRNRHNERAKKALRNLTAHGTFHLLTPVEAYRALSDLAEIINHLWGHSTPGGRLYPAPITRDVVAIGWDNTTGSVVAGHAAQLALEDKDDELTYILVRAVFSPGERDDPNLMEYDARHATTHFPAQYLWGPGSRTQAIAWFEQAAPEPDICDHLDQVFVVRVHEGRVHLPMYPGVAGALQQAERQGTWYAIRADGPAEVFAHTRALSATESGHARMGECPHCPVETIASGDLHSVLRAAQTAGSDVTTVVAPDVRTPFADLMVPRFITVSS
;
A
#
# COMPACT_ATOMS: atom_id res chain seq x y z
N MET A 1 -0.68 44.69 26.21
CA MET A 1 -2.14 44.46 26.19
C MET A 1 -2.59 44.54 24.75
N THR A 2 -2.77 43.42 24.10
CA THR A 2 -3.33 43.33 22.76
C THR A 2 -4.84 43.51 22.89
N THR A 3 -5.36 44.62 22.39
CA THR A 3 -6.79 44.88 22.29
C THR A 3 -7.42 43.82 21.41
N THR A 4 -8.25 42.96 21.98
CA THR A 4 -9.09 42.03 21.22
C THR A 4 -10.07 42.87 20.42
N SER A 5 -9.85 42.99 19.11
CA SER A 5 -10.76 43.64 18.19
C SER A 5 -12.02 42.78 18.12
N THR A 6 -13.17 43.34 18.54
CA THR A 6 -14.48 42.73 18.32
C THR A 6 -14.81 42.81 16.84
N HIS A 7 -14.77 41.69 16.14
CA HIS A 7 -15.19 41.64 14.75
C HIS A 7 -16.72 41.74 14.65
N ALA A 8 -17.24 42.56 13.73
CA ALA A 8 -18.64 42.55 13.40
C ALA A 8 -18.99 41.16 12.80
N LEU A 9 -20.21 40.65 13.04
CA LEU A 9 -20.66 39.34 12.56
C LEU A 9 -20.45 39.15 11.05
N ALA A 10 -20.72 40.20 10.26
CA ALA A 10 -20.45 40.18 8.82
C ALA A 10 -18.98 39.93 8.46
N GLY A 11 -18.04 40.44 9.28
CA GLY A 11 -16.61 40.16 9.09
C GLY A 11 -16.23 38.72 9.43
N LEU A 12 -16.93 38.09 10.37
CA LEU A 12 -16.73 36.67 10.70
C LEU A 12 -17.34 35.73 9.66
N GLN A 13 -18.28 36.20 8.85
CA GLN A 13 -18.93 35.44 7.78
C GLN A 13 -18.30 35.69 6.41
N ALA A 14 -17.34 36.60 6.32
CA ALA A 14 -16.62 36.85 5.06
C ALA A 14 -15.60 35.71 4.78
N VAL A 15 -15.49 35.32 3.52
CA VAL A 15 -14.50 34.34 3.08
C VAL A 15 -13.09 34.92 3.27
N ASP A 16 -12.18 34.11 3.82
CA ASP A 16 -10.79 34.51 4.00
C ASP A 16 -10.12 34.72 2.62
N PRO A 17 -9.53 35.92 2.36
CA PRO A 17 -8.97 36.21 1.04
C PRO A 17 -7.89 35.20 0.60
N ARG A 18 -7.20 34.56 1.52
CA ARG A 18 -6.15 33.55 1.23
C ARG A 18 -6.73 32.35 0.50
N ILE A 19 -7.98 31.96 0.76
CA ILE A 19 -8.59 30.78 0.15
C ILE A 19 -8.93 30.98 -1.33
N LEU A 20 -9.16 32.20 -1.75
CA LEU A 20 -9.56 32.54 -3.12
C LEU A 20 -8.46 32.20 -4.17
N HIS A 21 -7.24 32.01 -3.73
CA HIS A 21 -6.10 31.66 -4.59
C HIS A 21 -5.87 30.16 -4.76
N PHE A 22 -6.62 29.29 -4.08
CA PHE A 22 -6.50 27.84 -4.17
C PHE A 22 -7.46 27.27 -5.20
N THR A 23 -7.14 27.48 -6.48
CA THR A 23 -7.91 26.91 -7.60
C THR A 23 -7.47 25.47 -7.90
N PRO A 24 -8.36 24.61 -8.43
CA PRO A 24 -8.08 23.19 -8.68
C PRO A 24 -6.84 22.89 -9.54
N LEU A 25 -6.52 23.77 -10.47
CA LEU A 25 -5.42 23.59 -11.40
C LEU A 25 -4.38 24.72 -11.37
N GLY A 26 -4.52 25.69 -10.46
CA GLY A 26 -3.70 26.89 -10.45
C GLY A 26 -3.84 27.74 -11.73
N LEU A 27 -4.84 27.45 -12.55
CA LEU A 27 -5.12 28.15 -13.81
C LEU A 27 -6.22 29.19 -13.58
N GLY A 28 -5.93 30.43 -13.89
CA GLY A 28 -6.86 31.53 -13.75
C GLY A 28 -6.66 32.37 -12.49
N GLY A 29 -7.39 33.46 -12.39
CA GLY A 29 -7.34 34.39 -11.25
C GLY A 29 -7.96 33.81 -9.97
N PRO A 30 -8.16 34.66 -8.95
CA PRO A 30 -8.84 34.26 -7.72
C PRO A 30 -10.25 33.73 -8.00
N MET A 31 -10.66 32.72 -7.23
CA MET A 31 -12.02 32.20 -7.24
C MET A 31 -13.01 33.26 -6.67
N GLN A 32 -14.27 33.17 -7.06
CA GLN A 32 -15.30 33.88 -6.34
C GLN A 32 -15.54 33.23 -4.95
N ALA A 33 -16.06 33.99 -3.99
CA ALA A 33 -16.20 33.50 -2.62
C ALA A 33 -17.09 32.25 -2.53
N GLU A 34 -18.20 32.25 -3.28
CA GLU A 34 -19.16 31.15 -3.36
C GLU A 34 -18.52 29.90 -3.98
N ASP A 35 -17.77 30.08 -5.05
CA ASP A 35 -17.07 28.98 -5.73
C ASP A 35 -15.99 28.37 -4.82
N ALA A 36 -15.27 29.19 -4.06
CA ALA A 36 -14.27 28.73 -3.11
C ALA A 36 -14.91 27.92 -1.97
N ALA A 37 -16.03 28.39 -1.44
CA ALA A 37 -16.77 27.69 -0.38
C ALA A 37 -17.34 26.36 -0.89
N ASP A 38 -17.95 26.34 -2.06
CA ASP A 38 -18.50 25.13 -2.68
C ASP A 38 -17.39 24.12 -3.01
N TYR A 39 -16.24 24.57 -3.51
CA TYR A 39 -15.09 23.73 -3.76
C TYR A 39 -14.60 23.00 -2.50
N GLN A 40 -14.44 23.72 -1.37
CA GLN A 40 -14.01 23.11 -0.11
C GLN A 40 -15.04 22.10 0.41
N GLN A 41 -16.34 22.36 0.28
CA GLN A 41 -17.39 21.41 0.65
C GLN A 41 -17.35 20.14 -0.19
N ARG A 42 -17.20 20.26 -1.51
CA ARG A 42 -17.14 19.11 -2.43
C ARG A 42 -15.93 18.23 -2.17
N LEU A 43 -14.79 18.79 -1.79
CA LEU A 43 -13.61 18.00 -1.47
C LEU A 43 -13.88 17.01 -0.32
N VAL A 44 -14.46 17.47 0.77
CA VAL A 44 -14.69 16.61 1.94
C VAL A 44 -15.96 15.76 1.85
N ALA A 45 -16.91 16.12 0.98
CA ALA A 45 -18.14 15.34 0.79
C ALA A 45 -17.90 13.90 0.34
N ASN A 46 -16.77 13.65 -0.33
CA ASN A 46 -16.38 12.32 -0.80
C ASN A 46 -15.56 11.50 0.23
N LEU A 47 -15.24 12.12 1.37
CA LEU A 47 -14.49 11.45 2.43
C LEU A 47 -15.47 10.73 3.38
N VAL A 48 -15.76 9.48 3.06
CA VAL A 48 -16.74 8.67 3.79
C VAL A 48 -16.05 7.57 4.56
N LEU A 49 -16.44 7.40 5.82
CA LEU A 49 -16.05 6.23 6.63
C LEU A 49 -17.11 5.14 6.51
N ALA A 50 -16.67 3.88 6.55
CA ALA A 50 -17.57 2.73 6.54
C ALA A 50 -18.50 2.69 7.78
N ASP A 51 -19.67 2.11 7.62
CA ASP A 51 -20.73 2.15 8.65
C ASP A 51 -20.38 1.38 9.94
N ASP A 52 -19.54 0.38 9.84
CA ASP A 52 -19.06 -0.43 10.97
C ASP A 52 -17.89 0.19 11.74
N VAL A 53 -17.35 1.33 11.24
CA VAL A 53 -16.38 2.14 12.00
C VAL A 53 -17.05 2.64 13.29
N ALA A 54 -16.33 2.53 14.41
CA ALA A 54 -16.86 2.94 15.71
C ALA A 54 -17.43 4.37 15.69
N GLN A 55 -18.61 4.52 16.31
CA GLN A 55 -19.35 5.81 16.30
C GLN A 55 -18.51 6.98 16.81
N THR A 56 -17.72 6.77 17.86
CA THR A 56 -16.83 7.80 18.43
C THR A 56 -15.80 8.29 17.42
N THR A 57 -15.21 7.39 16.65
CA THR A 57 -14.30 7.72 15.55
C THR A 57 -15.01 8.47 14.44
N ARG A 58 -16.20 8.00 13.99
CA ARG A 58 -16.98 8.66 12.93
C ARG A 58 -17.35 10.10 13.32
N GLN A 59 -17.87 10.30 14.52
CA GLN A 59 -18.25 11.63 15.00
C GLN A 59 -17.06 12.60 15.03
N LYS A 60 -15.88 12.14 15.48
CA LYS A 60 -14.67 12.97 15.44
C LYS A 60 -14.25 13.31 14.01
N PHE A 61 -14.32 12.35 13.10
CA PHE A 61 -13.99 12.57 11.70
C PHE A 61 -14.96 13.59 11.05
N GLU A 62 -16.24 13.46 11.28
CA GLU A 62 -17.27 14.43 10.82
C GLU A 62 -17.00 15.83 11.34
N GLN A 63 -16.59 15.97 12.62
CA GLN A 63 -16.19 17.26 13.19
C GLN A 63 -14.99 17.89 12.47
N LEU A 64 -14.00 17.04 12.07
CA LEU A 64 -12.86 17.51 11.30
C LEU A 64 -13.28 17.99 9.90
N CYS A 65 -14.13 17.24 9.22
CA CYS A 65 -14.67 17.64 7.91
C CYS A 65 -15.46 18.95 8.00
N ALA A 66 -16.29 19.11 9.03
CA ALA A 66 -16.99 20.37 9.29
C ALA A 66 -16.02 21.52 9.56
N GLY A 67 -15.00 21.30 10.38
CA GLY A 67 -13.93 22.28 10.65
C GLY A 67 -13.16 22.68 9.39
N TYR A 68 -12.87 21.71 8.51
CA TYR A 68 -12.23 21.96 7.23
C TYR A 68 -13.06 22.93 6.34
N VAL A 69 -14.36 22.68 6.23
CA VAL A 69 -15.27 23.57 5.47
C VAL A 69 -15.26 24.99 6.03
N GLN A 70 -15.24 25.13 7.37
CA GLN A 70 -15.16 26.43 8.02
C GLN A 70 -13.80 27.13 7.79
N GLY A 71 -12.78 26.41 7.34
CA GLY A 71 -11.50 26.96 6.88
C GLY A 71 -11.67 27.99 5.75
N ALA A 72 -12.77 27.95 5.00
CA ALA A 72 -13.11 28.97 4.02
C ALA A 72 -13.32 30.37 4.65
N LEU A 73 -13.79 30.43 5.90
CA LEU A 73 -13.99 31.67 6.65
C LEU A 73 -12.79 32.01 7.53
N CYS A 74 -11.99 31.04 7.93
CA CYS A 74 -10.83 31.21 8.79
C CYS A 74 -9.72 30.25 8.39
N TYR A 75 -8.77 30.73 7.62
CA TYR A 75 -7.70 29.93 7.03
C TYR A 75 -6.91 29.09 8.05
N ASP A 76 -6.72 29.60 9.25
CA ASP A 76 -5.93 28.93 10.28
C ASP A 76 -6.58 27.61 10.77
N LEU A 77 -7.89 27.41 10.50
CA LEU A 77 -8.58 26.16 10.78
C LEU A 77 -8.02 24.97 9.98
N PHE A 78 -7.45 25.18 8.80
CA PHE A 78 -6.82 24.10 8.05
C PHE A 78 -5.68 23.46 8.84
N THR A 79 -4.86 24.27 9.50
CA THR A 79 -3.80 23.76 10.37
C THR A 79 -4.36 23.01 11.59
N LEU A 80 -5.34 23.60 12.26
CA LEU A 80 -5.96 22.97 13.43
C LEU A 80 -6.64 21.64 13.10
N VAL A 81 -7.30 21.54 11.94
CA VAL A 81 -7.93 20.31 11.47
C VAL A 81 -6.89 19.23 11.17
N ALA A 82 -5.80 19.58 10.50
CA ALA A 82 -4.74 18.63 10.19
C ALA A 82 -4.01 18.13 11.46
N ASP A 83 -3.80 19.00 12.44
CA ASP A 83 -3.24 18.61 13.74
C ASP A 83 -4.20 17.70 14.52
N ALA A 84 -5.49 18.01 14.53
CA ALA A 84 -6.52 17.21 15.19
C ALA A 84 -6.75 15.85 14.50
N ALA A 85 -6.42 15.71 13.21
CA ALA A 85 -6.47 14.44 12.50
C ALA A 85 -5.60 13.35 13.16
N GLN A 86 -4.45 13.72 13.74
CA GLN A 86 -3.59 12.79 14.46
C GLN A 86 -4.25 12.24 15.75
N LEU A 87 -5.01 13.08 16.45
CA LEU A 87 -5.75 12.67 17.65
C LEU A 87 -6.93 11.74 17.28
N THR A 88 -7.51 11.98 16.10
CA THR A 88 -8.59 11.13 15.59
C THR A 88 -8.05 9.77 15.14
N LEU A 89 -6.86 9.70 14.55
CA LEU A 89 -6.18 8.43 14.27
C LEU A 89 -5.93 7.63 15.55
N GLU A 90 -5.44 8.29 16.60
CA GLU A 90 -5.23 7.63 17.88
C GLU A 90 -6.54 7.09 18.45
N GLN A 91 -7.65 7.84 18.35
CA GLN A 91 -8.96 7.35 18.75
C GLN A 91 -9.40 6.14 17.91
N ALA A 92 -9.23 6.19 16.60
CA ALA A 92 -9.57 5.07 15.71
C ALA A 92 -8.81 3.79 16.07
N LEU A 93 -7.51 3.91 16.36
CA LEU A 93 -6.70 2.77 16.79
C LEU A 93 -7.16 2.21 18.15
N ARG A 94 -7.57 3.07 19.09
CA ARG A 94 -8.12 2.65 20.40
C ARG A 94 -9.45 1.92 20.24
N ASP A 95 -10.34 2.46 19.42
CA ASP A 95 -11.65 1.84 19.14
C ASP A 95 -11.47 0.51 18.42
N ARG A 96 -10.56 0.45 17.45
CA ARG A 96 -10.25 -0.79 16.72
C ARG A 96 -9.61 -1.84 17.62
N PHE A 97 -8.71 -1.45 18.52
CA PHE A 97 -8.11 -2.33 19.52
C PHE A 97 -9.20 -2.94 20.42
N ALA A 98 -10.11 -2.11 20.93
CA ALA A 98 -11.20 -2.59 21.75
C ALA A 98 -12.13 -3.56 21.01
N ALA A 99 -12.49 -3.23 19.77
CA ALA A 99 -13.32 -4.08 18.93
C ALA A 99 -12.64 -5.42 18.58
N HIS A 100 -11.33 -5.38 18.26
CA HIS A 100 -10.55 -6.56 17.88
C HIS A 100 -10.49 -7.61 19.00
N HIS A 101 -10.32 -7.16 20.23
CA HIS A 101 -10.23 -8.06 21.41
C HIS A 101 -11.59 -8.39 22.04
N GLY A 102 -12.70 -7.84 21.55
CA GLY A 102 -14.06 -8.19 22.01
C GLY A 102 -14.30 -7.91 23.50
N GLY A 103 -13.63 -6.91 24.09
CA GLY A 103 -13.80 -6.50 25.48
C GLY A 103 -13.03 -7.34 26.52
N MET A 104 -12.18 -8.28 26.08
CA MET A 104 -11.34 -9.07 26.97
C MET A 104 -9.97 -9.33 26.36
N ILE A 105 -8.92 -9.13 27.15
CA ILE A 105 -7.54 -9.42 26.73
C ILE A 105 -6.75 -10.06 27.88
N THR A 106 -5.89 -11.02 27.51
CA THR A 106 -4.90 -11.56 28.46
C THR A 106 -3.60 -10.78 28.32
N VAL A 107 -3.08 -10.30 29.44
CA VAL A 107 -1.79 -9.61 29.54
C VAL A 107 -0.84 -10.42 30.43
N GLN A 108 0.45 -10.34 30.12
CA GLN A 108 1.50 -11.01 30.90
C GLN A 108 2.36 -9.95 31.63
N ASP A 109 2.57 -10.12 32.90
CA ASP A 109 3.44 -9.25 33.69
C ASP A 109 4.93 -9.61 33.54
N ARG A 110 5.82 -8.92 34.29
CA ARG A 110 7.28 -9.21 34.30
C ARG A 110 7.62 -10.59 34.86
N ALA A 111 6.79 -11.13 35.74
CA ALA A 111 6.97 -12.45 36.34
C ALA A 111 6.42 -13.58 35.46
N ALA A 112 6.00 -13.27 34.24
CA ALA A 112 5.32 -14.16 33.32
C ALA A 112 3.95 -14.68 33.80
N CYS A 113 3.34 -14.04 34.80
CA CYS A 113 1.98 -14.33 35.22
C CYS A 113 0.98 -13.72 34.25
N GLU A 114 -0.08 -14.47 33.93
CA GLU A 114 -1.14 -14.02 33.03
C GLU A 114 -2.30 -13.43 33.84
N HIS A 115 -2.79 -12.29 33.38
CA HIS A 115 -3.91 -11.56 33.98
C HIS A 115 -4.95 -11.30 32.90
N GLN A 116 -6.22 -11.61 33.19
CA GLN A 116 -7.32 -11.22 32.30
C GLN A 116 -7.79 -9.81 32.65
N ILE A 117 -7.91 -8.97 31.64
CA ILE A 117 -8.51 -7.64 31.73
C ILE A 117 -9.81 -7.67 30.93
N ILE A 118 -10.93 -7.42 31.62
CA ILE A 118 -12.26 -7.25 31.02
C ILE A 118 -12.56 -5.76 31.01
N TYR A 119 -12.99 -5.24 29.87
CA TYR A 119 -13.23 -3.82 29.68
C TYR A 119 -14.38 -3.58 28.67
N THR A 120 -14.98 -2.41 28.74
CA THR A 120 -16.02 -1.96 27.79
C THR A 120 -15.46 -0.92 26.82
N THR A 121 -14.49 -0.13 27.27
CA THR A 121 -13.86 0.92 26.47
C THR A 121 -12.34 0.86 26.59
N TYR A 122 -11.64 1.47 25.64
CA TYR A 122 -10.17 1.55 25.74
C TYR A 122 -9.67 2.28 27.00
N PRO A 123 -10.26 3.39 27.47
CA PRO A 123 -9.91 3.97 28.76
C PRO A 123 -10.01 3.00 29.94
N ASP A 124 -11.08 2.17 30.01
CA ASP A 124 -11.23 1.14 31.04
C ASP A 124 -10.11 0.11 30.98
N PHE A 125 -9.77 -0.35 29.77
CA PHE A 125 -8.64 -1.22 29.55
C PHE A 125 -7.35 -0.57 30.06
N TYR A 126 -7.08 0.68 29.67
CA TYR A 126 -5.86 1.39 30.02
C TYR A 126 -5.68 1.57 31.53
N GLU A 127 -6.76 1.88 32.26
CA GLU A 127 -6.71 2.01 33.73
C GLU A 127 -6.40 0.69 34.45
N GLN A 128 -6.86 -0.42 33.93
CA GLN A 128 -6.54 -1.75 34.49
C GLN A 128 -5.11 -2.17 34.05
N TYR A 129 -4.77 -1.94 32.78
CA TYR A 129 -3.49 -2.28 32.22
C TYR A 129 -2.31 -1.60 32.96
N LYS A 130 -2.44 -0.33 33.33
CA LYS A 130 -1.41 0.40 34.10
C LYS A 130 -1.04 -0.27 35.43
N LYS A 131 -1.94 -1.04 36.02
CA LYS A 131 -1.71 -1.73 37.28
C LYS A 131 -0.82 -2.97 37.12
N VAL A 132 -0.75 -3.51 35.89
CA VAL A 132 0.07 -4.68 35.55
C VAL A 132 1.43 -4.22 35.06
N ARG A 133 2.47 -4.33 35.89
CA ARG A 133 3.81 -3.79 35.58
C ARG A 133 4.53 -4.61 34.48
N GLY A 134 5.02 -3.90 33.47
CA GLY A 134 5.83 -4.47 32.40
C GLY A 134 5.05 -5.42 31.48
N SER A 135 3.80 -5.08 31.24
CA SER A 135 2.85 -5.89 30.52
C SER A 135 3.23 -6.20 29.10
N LYS A 136 2.98 -7.43 28.69
CA LYS A 136 3.04 -7.90 27.31
C LYS A 136 1.64 -8.34 26.91
N ILE A 137 1.36 -8.22 25.62
CA ILE A 137 0.15 -8.79 25.00
C ILE A 137 0.57 -9.76 23.90
N ARG A 138 -0.30 -10.67 23.52
CA ARG A 138 -0.08 -11.53 22.35
C ARG A 138 -0.40 -10.74 21.10
N MET A 139 0.49 -10.82 20.10
CA MET A 139 0.34 -10.09 18.84
C MET A 139 0.71 -10.96 17.64
N GLY A 140 0.02 -10.67 16.53
CA GLY A 140 0.29 -11.24 15.21
C GLY A 140 -0.15 -12.68 15.06
N THR A 141 -0.08 -13.19 13.84
CA THR A 141 -0.46 -14.57 13.49
C THR A 141 0.32 -15.63 14.26
N SER A 142 1.55 -15.33 14.68
CA SER A 142 2.36 -16.20 15.54
C SER A 142 1.94 -16.18 17.01
N ASN A 143 0.97 -15.35 17.38
CA ASN A 143 0.42 -15.23 18.73
C ASN A 143 1.49 -15.14 19.85
N THR A 144 2.55 -14.34 19.60
CA THR A 144 3.70 -14.25 20.51
C THR A 144 3.54 -13.12 21.51
N TRP A 145 4.06 -13.32 22.74
CA TRP A 145 4.11 -12.30 23.77
C TRP A 145 5.06 -11.16 23.39
N ARG A 146 4.52 -9.94 23.31
CA ARG A 146 5.28 -8.72 22.97
C ARG A 146 4.97 -7.60 23.93
N GLY A 147 6.00 -6.79 24.22
CA GLY A 147 5.81 -5.58 25.02
C GLY A 147 4.80 -4.63 24.35
N PHE A 148 3.89 -4.12 25.16
CA PHE A 148 2.89 -3.14 24.73
C PHE A 148 2.94 -1.96 25.70
N ASN A 149 2.88 -0.73 25.20
CA ASN A 149 2.95 0.47 26.05
C ASN A 149 1.64 1.27 26.07
N ALA A 150 0.61 0.78 25.38
CA ALA A 150 -0.73 1.37 25.29
C ALA A 150 -0.75 2.84 24.80
N THR A 151 0.33 3.34 24.20
CA THR A 151 0.42 4.65 23.54
C THR A 151 0.14 4.51 22.05
N LEU A 152 0.08 5.63 21.32
CA LEU A 152 -0.05 5.62 19.86
C LEU A 152 0.99 4.69 19.20
N ASP A 153 2.24 4.71 19.64
CA ASP A 153 3.29 3.83 19.11
C ASP A 153 3.00 2.35 19.35
N GLY A 154 2.51 2.01 20.55
CA GLY A 154 2.13 0.66 20.88
C GLY A 154 0.92 0.17 20.07
N LEU A 155 -0.06 1.05 19.87
CA LEU A 155 -1.24 0.75 19.06
C LEU A 155 -0.90 0.57 17.57
N LEU A 156 -0.03 1.42 17.02
CA LEU A 156 0.46 1.27 15.64
C LEU A 156 1.27 -0.02 15.46
N LEU A 157 2.15 -0.33 16.42
CA LEU A 157 2.90 -1.59 16.40
C LEU A 157 1.97 -2.80 16.46
N TRP A 158 0.97 -2.77 17.34
CA TRP A 158 -0.06 -3.79 17.44
C TRP A 158 -0.81 -3.93 16.10
N ALA A 159 -1.35 -2.84 15.57
CA ALA A 159 -2.12 -2.86 14.33
C ALA A 159 -1.31 -3.42 13.14
N ARG A 160 0.00 -3.11 13.06
CA ARG A 160 0.89 -3.70 12.06
C ARG A 160 1.10 -5.20 12.27
N ARG A 161 1.27 -5.65 13.51
CA ARG A 161 1.44 -7.07 13.82
C ARG A 161 0.19 -7.90 13.52
N GLU A 162 -0.98 -7.31 13.71
CA GLU A 162 -2.28 -7.91 13.34
C GLU A 162 -2.58 -7.78 11.83
N GLY A 163 -1.72 -7.13 11.04
CA GLY A 163 -1.95 -6.92 9.61
C GLY A 163 -3.04 -5.88 9.29
N LEU A 164 -3.49 -5.13 10.30
CA LEU A 164 -4.50 -4.08 10.16
C LEU A 164 -3.94 -2.78 9.56
N VAL A 165 -2.64 -2.56 9.64
CA VAL A 165 -1.91 -1.46 8.99
C VAL A 165 -0.76 -2.05 8.21
N ARG A 166 -0.65 -1.72 6.93
CA ARG A 166 0.26 -2.35 5.99
C ARG A 166 1.02 -1.33 5.15
N GLY A 167 2.01 -1.79 4.41
CA GLY A 167 2.80 -1.02 3.46
C GLY A 167 4.04 -0.38 4.08
N GLN A 168 5.19 -0.57 3.42
CA GLN A 168 6.47 -0.01 3.86
C GLN A 168 6.53 1.51 3.66
N ARG A 169 5.89 2.04 2.61
CA ARG A 169 5.74 3.49 2.40
C ARG A 169 4.92 4.12 3.51
N ASN A 170 3.82 3.47 3.90
CA ASN A 170 2.97 3.95 5.00
C ASN A 170 3.74 3.98 6.31
N ARG A 171 4.52 2.95 6.61
CA ARG A 171 5.38 2.87 7.78
C ARG A 171 6.44 3.97 7.82
N HIS A 172 7.05 4.28 6.68
CA HIS A 172 7.99 5.38 6.56
C HIS A 172 7.32 6.74 6.79
N ASN A 173 6.15 6.96 6.19
CA ASN A 173 5.36 8.18 6.37
C ASN A 173 4.89 8.38 7.82
N GLU A 174 4.53 7.32 8.54
CA GLU A 174 4.16 7.37 9.95
C GLU A 174 5.30 7.91 10.82
N ARG A 175 6.54 7.50 10.53
CA ARG A 175 7.72 8.02 11.23
C ARG A 175 7.90 9.52 11.00
N ALA A 176 7.75 9.96 9.75
CA ALA A 176 7.84 11.37 9.38
C ALA A 176 6.71 12.20 10.05
N LYS A 177 5.47 11.70 10.01
CA LYS A 177 4.32 12.32 10.69
C LYS A 177 4.51 12.40 12.20
N LYS A 178 5.07 11.36 12.82
CA LYS A 178 5.40 11.36 14.25
C LYS A 178 6.46 12.42 14.60
N ALA A 179 7.51 12.52 13.79
CA ALA A 179 8.53 13.53 13.97
C ALA A 179 7.94 14.94 13.86
N LEU A 180 7.08 15.18 12.87
CA LEU A 180 6.38 16.46 12.70
C LEU A 180 5.45 16.77 13.89
N ARG A 181 4.65 15.78 14.36
CA ARG A 181 3.80 15.94 15.55
C ARG A 181 4.60 16.38 16.77
N ASN A 182 5.75 15.77 16.98
CA ASN A 182 6.61 16.15 18.11
C ASN A 182 7.10 17.60 17.99
N LEU A 183 7.49 18.04 16.78
CA LEU A 183 7.86 19.45 16.53
C LEU A 183 6.69 20.40 16.82
N THR A 184 5.50 20.08 16.37
CA THR A 184 4.28 20.86 16.61
C THR A 184 3.94 20.90 18.09
N ALA A 185 4.00 19.78 18.80
CA ALA A 185 3.74 19.70 20.23
C ALA A 185 4.72 20.54 21.07
N HIS A 186 5.92 20.82 20.54
CA HIS A 186 6.91 21.70 21.17
C HIS A 186 6.80 23.17 20.76
N GLY A 187 5.67 23.59 20.17
CA GLY A 187 5.34 24.99 19.91
C GLY A 187 5.95 25.58 18.64
N THR A 188 6.41 24.77 17.71
CA THR A 188 6.83 25.24 16.40
C THR A 188 5.61 25.68 15.60
N PHE A 189 5.51 26.99 15.30
CA PHE A 189 4.45 27.51 14.45
C PHE A 189 4.62 26.99 13.02
N HIS A 190 3.55 26.46 12.44
CA HIS A 190 3.44 26.12 11.03
C HIS A 190 2.04 26.50 10.56
N LEU A 191 1.93 26.82 9.29
CA LEU A 191 0.68 27.11 8.64
C LEU A 191 0.52 26.17 7.48
N LEU A 192 -0.53 25.35 7.51
CA LEU A 192 -0.85 24.40 6.45
C LEU A 192 -1.81 25.00 5.44
N THR A 193 -1.64 24.60 4.19
CA THR A 193 -2.55 24.96 3.10
C THR A 193 -3.83 24.12 3.14
N PRO A 194 -4.91 24.56 2.49
CA PRO A 194 -6.12 23.75 2.32
C PRO A 194 -5.83 22.39 1.69
N VAL A 195 -4.88 22.32 0.74
CA VAL A 195 -4.48 21.08 0.08
C VAL A 195 -3.81 20.09 1.05
N GLU A 196 -2.93 20.59 1.93
CA GLU A 196 -2.27 19.75 2.94
C GLU A 196 -3.26 19.25 3.99
N ALA A 197 -4.17 20.12 4.44
CA ALA A 197 -5.24 19.74 5.37
C ALA A 197 -6.19 18.70 4.75
N TYR A 198 -6.60 18.89 3.50
CA TYR A 198 -7.39 17.90 2.77
C TYR A 198 -6.67 16.55 2.65
N ARG A 199 -5.38 16.56 2.30
CA ARG A 199 -4.57 15.33 2.25
C ARG A 199 -4.52 14.63 3.59
N ALA A 200 -4.39 15.38 4.69
CA ALA A 200 -4.41 14.79 6.04
C ALA A 200 -5.75 14.11 6.35
N LEU A 201 -6.88 14.72 5.97
CA LEU A 201 -8.21 14.13 6.13
C LEU A 201 -8.43 12.92 5.22
N SER A 202 -8.02 13.02 3.96
CA SER A 202 -8.13 11.92 2.99
C SER A 202 -7.30 10.71 3.44
N ASP A 203 -6.05 10.93 3.86
CA ASP A 203 -5.20 9.87 4.42
C ASP A 203 -5.82 9.26 5.68
N LEU A 204 -6.41 10.10 6.55
CA LEU A 204 -7.05 9.63 7.78
C LEU A 204 -8.26 8.75 7.47
N ALA A 205 -9.13 9.15 6.53
CA ALA A 205 -10.28 8.36 6.11
C ALA A 205 -9.86 7.01 5.56
N GLU A 206 -8.83 7.00 4.71
CA GLU A 206 -8.29 5.78 4.11
C GLU A 206 -7.71 4.84 5.16
N ILE A 207 -6.92 5.36 6.12
CA ILE A 207 -6.35 4.56 7.22
C ILE A 207 -7.47 3.99 8.10
N ILE A 208 -8.48 4.80 8.46
CA ILE A 208 -9.59 4.35 9.29
C ILE A 208 -10.38 3.24 8.56
N ASN A 209 -10.77 3.44 7.31
CA ASN A 209 -11.47 2.42 6.55
C ASN A 209 -10.64 1.13 6.49
N HIS A 210 -9.35 1.24 6.18
CA HIS A 210 -8.47 0.08 6.13
C HIS A 210 -8.33 -0.65 7.47
N LEU A 211 -8.29 0.05 8.59
CA LEU A 211 -8.31 -0.55 9.93
C LEU A 211 -9.55 -1.42 10.18
N TRP A 212 -10.69 -1.10 9.55
CA TRP A 212 -11.93 -1.88 9.61
C TRP A 212 -12.10 -2.87 8.46
N GLY A 213 -11.09 -3.02 7.59
CA GLY A 213 -11.09 -4.01 6.51
C GLY A 213 -11.76 -3.53 5.22
N HIS A 214 -12.00 -2.21 5.09
CA HIS A 214 -12.60 -1.61 3.90
C HIS A 214 -11.56 -0.95 3.01
N SER A 215 -11.76 -1.05 1.69
CA SER A 215 -11.00 -0.26 0.72
C SER A 215 -11.63 1.11 0.54
N THR A 216 -10.79 2.12 0.27
CA THR A 216 -11.25 3.45 -0.10
C THR A 216 -11.07 3.63 -1.60
N PRO A 217 -12.14 3.91 -2.37
CA PRO A 217 -12.03 4.16 -3.80
C PRO A 217 -11.04 5.31 -4.08
N GLY A 218 -10.09 5.07 -4.98
CA GLY A 218 -9.03 6.05 -5.29
C GLY A 218 -8.02 6.27 -4.16
N GLY A 219 -7.99 5.41 -3.15
CA GLY A 219 -7.03 5.44 -2.06
C GLY A 219 -5.59 5.33 -2.55
N ARG A 220 -4.69 6.08 -1.94
CA ARG A 220 -3.27 6.12 -2.30
C ARG A 220 -2.35 5.40 -1.30
N LEU A 221 -2.83 5.20 -0.07
CA LEU A 221 -2.07 4.54 1.00
C LEU A 221 -2.33 3.04 1.01
N TYR A 222 -3.57 2.66 0.76
CA TYR A 222 -4.05 1.29 0.72
C TYR A 222 -4.87 1.09 -0.57
N PRO A 223 -4.21 1.12 -1.73
CA PRO A 223 -4.91 0.93 -2.99
C PRO A 223 -5.63 -0.42 -2.97
N ALA A 224 -6.80 -0.45 -3.59
CA ALA A 224 -7.59 -1.67 -3.69
C ALA A 224 -6.74 -2.80 -4.30
N PRO A 225 -6.89 -4.03 -3.81
CA PRO A 225 -6.24 -5.18 -4.44
C PRO A 225 -6.57 -5.24 -5.92
N ILE A 226 -5.57 -5.60 -6.73
CA ILE A 226 -5.69 -5.65 -8.18
C ILE A 226 -6.01 -7.06 -8.59
N THR A 227 -7.02 -7.22 -9.43
CA THR A 227 -7.38 -8.51 -10.02
C THR A 227 -6.42 -8.85 -11.16
N ARG A 228 -5.88 -10.07 -11.16
CA ARG A 228 -5.16 -10.64 -12.30
C ARG A 228 -6.12 -11.55 -13.04
N ASP A 229 -6.44 -11.16 -14.26
CA ASP A 229 -7.32 -11.91 -15.15
C ASP A 229 -6.54 -12.92 -15.99
N VAL A 230 -7.25 -13.85 -16.62
CA VAL A 230 -6.66 -14.74 -17.61
C VAL A 230 -6.57 -14.01 -18.93
N VAL A 231 -5.35 -13.76 -19.35
CA VAL A 231 -5.00 -13.00 -20.57
C VAL A 231 -4.45 -13.97 -21.62
N ALA A 232 -4.95 -13.86 -22.83
CA ALA A 232 -4.40 -14.51 -24.00
C ALA A 232 -3.42 -13.56 -24.68
N ILE A 233 -2.23 -14.04 -24.97
CA ILE A 233 -1.22 -13.35 -25.77
C ILE A 233 -1.01 -14.18 -27.04
N GLY A 234 -1.34 -13.59 -28.18
CA GLY A 234 -1.14 -14.19 -29.49
C GLY A 234 -0.06 -13.48 -30.28
N TRP A 235 0.70 -14.21 -31.08
CA TRP A 235 1.67 -13.61 -32.00
C TRP A 235 1.69 -14.35 -33.34
N ASP A 236 1.96 -13.59 -34.38
CA ASP A 236 2.22 -14.11 -35.72
C ASP A 236 3.73 -14.41 -35.87
N ASN A 237 4.06 -15.65 -36.13
CA ASN A 237 5.44 -16.09 -36.30
C ASN A 237 6.11 -15.53 -37.58
N THR A 238 5.34 -14.98 -38.51
CA THR A 238 5.83 -14.44 -39.78
C THR A 238 6.06 -12.94 -39.71
N THR A 239 5.06 -12.20 -39.22
CA THR A 239 5.10 -10.75 -39.17
C THR A 239 5.61 -10.22 -37.86
N GLY A 240 5.53 -11.03 -36.83
CA GLY A 240 5.86 -10.63 -35.49
C GLY A 240 4.80 -9.76 -34.80
N SER A 241 3.64 -9.60 -35.37
CA SER A 241 2.52 -8.89 -34.76
C SER A 241 2.08 -9.60 -33.48
N VAL A 242 1.79 -8.82 -32.43
CA VAL A 242 1.35 -9.34 -31.13
C VAL A 242 0.00 -8.75 -30.78
N VAL A 243 -0.90 -9.62 -30.30
CA VAL A 243 -2.21 -9.26 -29.76
C VAL A 243 -2.32 -9.71 -28.31
N ALA A 244 -3.05 -8.98 -27.49
CA ALA A 244 -3.38 -9.39 -26.14
C ALA A 244 -4.82 -9.01 -25.81
N GLY A 245 -5.52 -9.90 -25.09
CA GLY A 245 -6.90 -9.69 -24.69
C GLY A 245 -7.30 -10.66 -23.59
N HIS A 246 -8.49 -10.46 -23.00
CA HIS A 246 -9.02 -11.45 -22.08
C HIS A 246 -9.21 -12.81 -22.78
N ALA A 247 -8.78 -13.89 -22.14
CA ALA A 247 -8.88 -15.23 -22.75
C ALA A 247 -10.32 -15.61 -23.16
N ALA A 248 -11.32 -15.13 -22.42
CA ALA A 248 -12.74 -15.32 -22.77
C ALA A 248 -13.11 -14.72 -24.13
N GLN A 249 -12.40 -13.70 -24.61
CA GLN A 249 -12.67 -13.07 -25.91
C GLN A 249 -12.26 -13.96 -27.07
N LEU A 250 -11.34 -14.92 -26.87
CA LEU A 250 -10.96 -15.85 -27.90
C LEU A 250 -12.16 -16.65 -28.47
N ALA A 251 -13.16 -16.96 -27.64
CA ALA A 251 -14.34 -17.70 -28.06
C ALA A 251 -15.39 -16.84 -28.79
N LEU A 252 -15.26 -15.50 -28.75
CA LEU A 252 -16.26 -14.59 -29.36
C LEU A 252 -16.04 -14.32 -30.85
N GLU A 253 -14.86 -14.61 -31.35
CA GLU A 253 -14.55 -14.40 -32.77
C GLU A 253 -14.64 -15.71 -33.56
N ASP A 254 -15.38 -15.70 -34.66
CA ASP A 254 -15.66 -16.89 -35.48
C ASP A 254 -14.53 -17.29 -36.47
N LYS A 255 -13.41 -16.53 -36.46
CA LYS A 255 -12.32 -16.81 -37.41
C LYS A 255 -11.14 -17.46 -36.69
N ASP A 256 -10.79 -18.64 -37.17
CA ASP A 256 -9.49 -19.25 -36.83
C ASP A 256 -8.39 -18.39 -37.46
N ASP A 257 -7.40 -18.03 -36.63
CA ASP A 257 -6.24 -17.23 -37.04
C ASP A 257 -4.98 -18.12 -37.03
N GLU A 258 -3.93 -17.68 -37.70
CA GLU A 258 -2.64 -18.38 -37.75
C GLU A 258 -1.72 -18.01 -36.59
N LEU A 259 -2.26 -17.35 -35.54
CA LEU A 259 -1.48 -16.91 -34.40
C LEU A 259 -1.15 -18.09 -33.48
N THR A 260 0.00 -17.98 -32.85
CA THR A 260 0.39 -18.84 -31.74
C THR A 260 0.04 -18.15 -30.42
N TYR A 261 -0.63 -18.85 -29.51
CA TYR A 261 -1.13 -18.31 -28.26
C TYR A 261 -0.46 -18.90 -27.03
N ILE A 262 -0.32 -18.06 -26.01
CA ILE A 262 -0.13 -18.49 -24.62
C ILE A 262 -1.23 -17.86 -23.75
N LEU A 263 -1.55 -18.53 -22.65
CA LEU A 263 -2.43 -18.01 -21.62
C LEU A 263 -1.63 -17.71 -20.35
N VAL A 264 -1.84 -16.53 -19.82
CA VAL A 264 -1.18 -16.05 -18.61
C VAL A 264 -2.22 -15.47 -17.66
N ARG A 265 -1.97 -15.54 -16.35
CA ARG A 265 -2.72 -14.75 -15.38
C ARG A 265 -1.94 -13.48 -15.12
N ALA A 266 -2.52 -12.33 -15.43
CA ALA A 266 -1.84 -11.03 -15.36
C ALA A 266 -2.81 -9.90 -15.02
N VAL A 267 -2.29 -8.79 -14.56
CA VAL A 267 -3.06 -7.54 -14.50
C VAL A 267 -3.27 -7.07 -15.94
N PHE A 268 -4.51 -6.99 -16.33
CA PHE A 268 -4.91 -6.55 -17.65
C PHE A 268 -5.88 -5.39 -17.51
N SER A 269 -5.35 -4.19 -17.69
CA SER A 269 -6.15 -2.96 -17.73
C SER A 269 -6.12 -2.43 -19.15
N PRO A 270 -7.14 -2.72 -19.98
CA PRO A 270 -7.34 -1.97 -21.19
C PRO A 270 -7.54 -0.51 -20.76
N GLY A 271 -6.62 0.38 -21.13
CA GLY A 271 -6.71 1.79 -20.77
C GLY A 271 -8.07 2.37 -21.20
N GLU A 272 -8.55 3.40 -20.49
CA GLU A 272 -9.75 4.17 -20.88
C GLU A 272 -9.63 4.86 -22.26
N ARG A 273 -8.57 4.56 -23.00
CA ARG A 273 -8.33 5.09 -24.34
C ARG A 273 -8.90 4.11 -25.36
N ASP A 274 -9.64 4.66 -26.32
CA ASP A 274 -10.26 3.95 -27.45
C ASP A 274 -9.26 3.22 -28.39
N ASP A 275 -7.99 3.14 -28.01
CA ASP A 275 -6.98 2.41 -28.77
C ASP A 275 -6.74 1.03 -28.16
N PRO A 276 -7.28 -0.04 -28.76
CA PRO A 276 -7.10 -1.41 -28.32
C PRO A 276 -5.63 -1.88 -28.37
N ASN A 277 -4.73 -1.13 -29.02
CA ASN A 277 -3.31 -1.45 -29.09
C ASN A 277 -2.52 -0.87 -27.90
N LEU A 278 -3.12 -0.01 -27.07
CA LEU A 278 -2.52 0.56 -25.85
C LEU A 278 -2.89 -0.23 -24.59
N MET A 279 -2.96 -1.53 -24.69
CA MET A 279 -3.18 -2.40 -23.53
C MET A 279 -1.94 -2.43 -22.64
N GLU A 280 -2.04 -1.82 -21.47
CA GLU A 280 -1.06 -2.00 -20.42
C GLU A 280 -1.34 -3.29 -19.66
N TYR A 281 -0.51 -4.29 -19.81
CA TYR A 281 -0.45 -5.40 -18.87
C TYR A 281 0.98 -5.51 -18.34
N ASP A 282 1.10 -5.69 -17.04
CA ASP A 282 2.37 -5.63 -16.35
C ASP A 282 3.05 -7.02 -16.25
N ALA A 283 2.92 -7.79 -17.33
CA ALA A 283 3.47 -9.12 -17.45
C ALA A 283 4.86 -9.17 -18.05
N ARG A 284 5.41 -8.04 -18.48
CA ARG A 284 6.62 -8.00 -19.34
C ARG A 284 7.91 -8.38 -18.62
N HIS A 285 7.96 -8.17 -17.31
CA HIS A 285 9.17 -8.39 -16.52
C HIS A 285 8.84 -9.09 -15.22
N ALA A 286 9.71 -9.99 -14.83
CA ALA A 286 9.64 -10.68 -13.54
C ALA A 286 9.80 -9.74 -12.33
N THR A 287 10.17 -8.50 -12.56
CA THR A 287 10.37 -7.44 -11.56
C THR A 287 9.22 -6.45 -11.46
N THR A 288 8.11 -6.69 -12.17
CA THR A 288 6.95 -5.80 -12.11
C THR A 288 6.23 -5.91 -10.76
N HIS A 289 5.44 -4.88 -10.43
CA HIS A 289 4.57 -4.92 -9.25
C HIS A 289 3.53 -6.05 -9.31
N PHE A 290 3.20 -6.50 -10.51
CA PHE A 290 2.11 -7.44 -10.78
C PHE A 290 2.65 -8.61 -11.59
N PRO A 291 3.32 -9.59 -10.92
CA PRO A 291 3.93 -10.70 -11.63
C PRO A 291 2.86 -11.50 -12.37
N ALA A 292 3.13 -11.75 -13.64
CA ALA A 292 2.28 -12.65 -14.40
C ALA A 292 2.59 -14.10 -14.06
N GLN A 293 1.56 -14.93 -14.13
CA GLN A 293 1.64 -16.36 -13.98
C GLN A 293 1.33 -17.02 -15.32
N TYR A 294 2.27 -17.82 -15.83
CA TYR A 294 2.02 -18.62 -17.01
C TYR A 294 1.03 -19.73 -16.68
N LEU A 295 0.08 -19.96 -17.56
CA LEU A 295 -0.94 -20.97 -17.38
C LEU A 295 -0.85 -22.07 -18.44
N TRP A 296 -0.72 -21.70 -19.74
CA TRP A 296 -0.77 -22.65 -20.83
C TRP A 296 -0.11 -22.12 -22.11
N GLY A 297 0.30 -23.03 -23.00
CA GLY A 297 0.78 -22.79 -24.37
C GLY A 297 2.26 -23.20 -24.56
N PRO A 298 2.88 -22.87 -25.69
CA PRO A 298 2.26 -22.27 -26.88
C PRO A 298 1.35 -23.24 -27.61
N GLY A 299 0.35 -22.71 -28.31
CA GLY A 299 -0.54 -23.49 -29.14
C GLY A 299 -1.46 -22.65 -30.05
N SER A 300 -2.32 -23.30 -30.82
CA SER A 300 -3.31 -22.60 -31.67
C SER A 300 -4.44 -22.00 -30.81
N ARG A 301 -5.20 -21.09 -31.42
CA ARG A 301 -6.39 -20.51 -30.82
C ARG A 301 -7.39 -21.57 -30.33
N THR A 302 -7.73 -22.55 -31.19
CA THR A 302 -8.63 -23.63 -30.82
C THR A 302 -8.17 -24.42 -29.63
N GLN A 303 -6.84 -24.67 -29.51
CA GLN A 303 -6.27 -25.35 -28.38
C GLN A 303 -6.31 -24.48 -27.10
N ALA A 304 -6.10 -23.17 -27.25
CA ALA A 304 -6.20 -22.22 -26.14
C ALA A 304 -7.62 -22.16 -25.55
N ILE A 305 -8.63 -22.08 -26.43
CA ILE A 305 -10.05 -22.10 -26.05
C ILE A 305 -10.38 -23.40 -25.31
N ALA A 306 -10.04 -24.55 -25.91
CA ALA A 306 -10.31 -25.84 -25.30
C ALA A 306 -9.68 -26.01 -23.92
N TRP A 307 -8.42 -25.54 -23.75
CA TRP A 307 -7.77 -25.56 -22.45
C TRP A 307 -8.45 -24.61 -21.45
N PHE A 308 -8.80 -23.38 -21.88
CA PHE A 308 -9.45 -22.40 -21.03
C PHE A 308 -10.80 -22.89 -20.50
N GLU A 309 -11.62 -23.50 -21.37
CA GLU A 309 -12.90 -24.08 -20.99
C GLU A 309 -12.75 -25.28 -20.04
N GLN A 310 -11.77 -26.15 -20.31
CA GLN A 310 -11.53 -27.33 -19.48
C GLN A 310 -10.93 -26.98 -18.11
N ALA A 311 -9.95 -26.10 -18.08
CA ALA A 311 -9.23 -25.73 -16.86
C ALA A 311 -10.03 -24.74 -15.99
N ALA A 312 -10.93 -23.96 -16.62
CA ALA A 312 -11.75 -22.92 -16.00
C ALA A 312 -10.94 -22.08 -14.95
N PRO A 313 -9.79 -21.52 -15.34
CA PRO A 313 -8.91 -20.84 -14.39
C PRO A 313 -9.59 -19.58 -13.87
N GLU A 314 -9.72 -19.47 -12.56
CA GLU A 314 -10.30 -18.30 -11.93
C GLU A 314 -9.28 -17.13 -11.89
N PRO A 315 -9.74 -15.86 -12.00
CA PRO A 315 -8.96 -14.70 -11.65
C PRO A 315 -8.48 -14.77 -10.21
N ASP A 316 -7.34 -14.15 -9.91
CA ASP A 316 -6.88 -14.02 -8.54
C ASP A 316 -6.63 -12.55 -8.15
N ILE A 317 -6.37 -12.33 -6.88
CA ILE A 317 -6.12 -11.00 -6.34
C ILE A 317 -4.63 -10.84 -6.05
N CYS A 318 -4.03 -9.79 -6.61
CA CYS A 318 -2.65 -9.41 -6.33
C CYS A 318 -2.61 -8.28 -5.30
N ASP A 319 -2.11 -8.60 -4.12
CA ASP A 319 -1.80 -7.60 -3.11
C ASP A 319 -0.32 -7.20 -3.26
N HIS A 320 -0.06 -5.92 -3.45
CA HIS A 320 1.29 -5.41 -3.70
C HIS A 320 1.95 -4.73 -2.49
N LEU A 321 1.25 -4.65 -1.34
CA LEU A 321 1.83 -4.09 -0.13
C LEU A 321 2.72 -5.10 0.58
N ASP A 322 3.82 -4.61 1.14
CA ASP A 322 4.77 -5.43 1.93
C ASP A 322 5.35 -6.65 1.20
N GLN A 323 5.49 -6.58 -0.12
CA GLN A 323 6.08 -7.66 -0.91
C GLN A 323 7.57 -7.84 -0.60
N VAL A 324 8.04 -9.07 -0.69
CA VAL A 324 9.47 -9.35 -0.58
C VAL A 324 10.06 -9.53 -1.97
N PHE A 325 11.05 -8.71 -2.27
CA PHE A 325 11.85 -8.80 -3.49
C PHE A 325 13.23 -9.33 -3.14
N VAL A 326 13.87 -9.97 -4.11
CA VAL A 326 15.29 -10.28 -4.05
C VAL A 326 16.04 -9.49 -5.10
N VAL A 327 17.21 -9.00 -4.76
CA VAL A 327 18.03 -8.16 -5.62
C VAL A 327 19.49 -8.58 -5.52
N ARG A 328 20.20 -8.58 -6.64
CA ARG A 328 21.59 -8.99 -6.76
C ARG A 328 22.52 -7.81 -6.96
N VAL A 329 23.65 -7.84 -6.26
CA VAL A 329 24.82 -7.00 -6.55
C VAL A 329 25.96 -7.92 -7.00
N HIS A 330 26.46 -7.71 -8.20
CA HIS A 330 27.53 -8.49 -8.79
C HIS A 330 28.47 -7.60 -9.60
N GLU A 331 29.78 -7.71 -9.41
CA GLU A 331 30.81 -6.91 -10.07
C GLU A 331 30.54 -5.40 -9.99
N GLY A 332 30.10 -4.91 -8.83
CA GLY A 332 29.79 -3.50 -8.60
C GLY A 332 28.51 -2.99 -9.26
N ARG A 333 27.72 -3.88 -9.88
CA ARG A 333 26.44 -3.54 -10.52
C ARG A 333 25.27 -4.05 -9.70
N VAL A 334 24.24 -3.23 -9.55
CA VAL A 334 22.94 -3.62 -8.99
C VAL A 334 22.08 -4.10 -10.15
N HIS A 335 21.61 -5.34 -10.04
CA HIS A 335 20.65 -5.91 -11.00
C HIS A 335 19.22 -5.52 -10.61
N LEU A 336 18.29 -5.68 -11.54
CA LEU A 336 16.88 -5.38 -11.25
C LEU A 336 16.33 -6.31 -10.17
N PRO A 337 15.54 -5.79 -9.22
CA PRO A 337 14.85 -6.61 -8.24
C PRO A 337 13.91 -7.59 -8.91
N MET A 338 13.72 -8.76 -8.31
CA MET A 338 12.81 -9.80 -8.79
C MET A 338 12.07 -10.47 -7.63
N TYR A 339 11.00 -11.17 -7.94
CA TYR A 339 10.33 -11.99 -6.94
C TYR A 339 11.16 -13.23 -6.58
N PRO A 340 11.07 -13.72 -5.33
CA PRO A 340 11.88 -14.85 -4.88
C PRO A 340 11.76 -16.10 -5.74
N GLY A 341 10.56 -16.45 -6.21
CA GLY A 341 10.36 -17.61 -7.10
C GLY A 341 11.11 -17.48 -8.42
N VAL A 342 11.20 -16.28 -8.99
CA VAL A 342 11.98 -15.98 -10.20
C VAL A 342 13.47 -16.20 -9.96
N ALA A 343 13.97 -15.67 -8.84
CA ALA A 343 15.38 -15.84 -8.47
C ALA A 343 15.75 -17.30 -8.24
N GLY A 344 14.82 -18.11 -7.73
CA GLY A 344 14.98 -19.55 -7.57
C GLY A 344 15.17 -20.30 -8.90
N ALA A 345 14.59 -19.78 -10.00
CA ALA A 345 14.69 -20.38 -11.34
C ALA A 345 15.95 -19.97 -12.13
N LEU A 346 16.77 -19.05 -11.61
CA LEU A 346 17.98 -18.59 -12.30
C LEU A 346 19.00 -19.72 -12.52
N GLN A 347 19.71 -19.64 -13.64
CA GLN A 347 20.81 -20.55 -13.94
C GLN A 347 21.99 -20.35 -12.98
N GLN A 348 22.81 -21.36 -12.82
CA GLN A 348 23.95 -21.34 -11.86
C GLN A 348 24.89 -20.14 -12.06
N ALA A 349 25.15 -19.73 -13.29
CA ALA A 349 25.98 -18.56 -13.60
C ALA A 349 25.39 -17.24 -13.13
N GLU A 350 24.08 -17.15 -13.11
CA GLU A 350 23.34 -15.95 -12.71
C GLU A 350 23.19 -15.84 -11.18
N ARG A 351 23.47 -16.89 -10.43
CA ARG A 351 23.31 -16.92 -8.96
C ARG A 351 24.47 -16.28 -8.20
N GLN A 352 25.56 -15.98 -8.88
CA GLN A 352 26.76 -15.38 -8.27
C GLN A 352 26.51 -13.95 -7.80
N GLY A 353 27.26 -13.51 -6.79
CA GLY A 353 27.18 -12.16 -6.24
C GLY A 353 26.58 -12.11 -4.84
N THR A 354 26.37 -10.92 -4.33
CA THR A 354 25.69 -10.68 -3.04
C THR A 354 24.22 -10.43 -3.30
N TRP A 355 23.38 -11.16 -2.62
CA TRP A 355 21.94 -11.06 -2.70
C TRP A 355 21.35 -10.42 -1.46
N TYR A 356 20.23 -9.75 -1.62
CA TYR A 356 19.45 -9.16 -0.55
C TYR A 356 17.99 -9.58 -0.71
N ALA A 357 17.32 -9.94 0.41
CA ALA A 357 15.87 -10.02 0.50
C ALA A 357 15.38 -8.73 1.15
N ILE A 358 14.52 -8.00 0.47
CA ILE A 358 14.06 -6.68 0.90
C ILE A 358 12.54 -6.62 0.78
N ARG A 359 11.87 -6.23 1.87
CA ARG A 359 10.44 -5.95 1.89
C ARG A 359 10.19 -4.52 1.47
N ALA A 360 9.29 -4.32 0.50
CA ALA A 360 8.91 -3.01 -0.04
C ALA A 360 7.51 -3.08 -0.67
N ASP A 361 6.96 -1.93 -1.04
CA ASP A 361 5.72 -1.83 -1.79
C ASP A 361 5.98 -1.78 -3.30
N GLY A 362 7.23 -1.83 -3.73
CA GLY A 362 7.59 -1.90 -5.13
C GLY A 362 9.07 -2.13 -5.39
N PRO A 363 9.41 -2.57 -6.62
CA PRO A 363 10.79 -2.87 -6.99
C PRO A 363 11.66 -1.60 -7.08
N ALA A 364 11.09 -0.44 -7.35
CA ALA A 364 11.84 0.81 -7.46
C ALA A 364 12.52 1.21 -6.15
N GLU A 365 11.83 1.06 -5.01
CA GLU A 365 12.37 1.32 -3.68
C GLU A 365 13.48 0.34 -3.32
N VAL A 366 13.31 -0.93 -3.68
CA VAL A 366 14.32 -1.98 -3.49
C VAL A 366 15.58 -1.65 -4.26
N PHE A 367 15.44 -1.28 -5.53
CA PHE A 367 16.55 -0.92 -6.39
C PHE A 367 17.31 0.31 -5.87
N ALA A 368 16.57 1.38 -5.51
CA ALA A 368 17.15 2.62 -4.99
C ALA A 368 17.92 2.36 -3.68
N HIS A 369 17.32 1.60 -2.74
CA HIS A 369 17.97 1.24 -1.49
C HIS A 369 19.25 0.40 -1.70
N THR A 370 19.18 -0.63 -2.56
CA THR A 370 20.33 -1.48 -2.85
C THR A 370 21.46 -0.72 -3.52
N ARG A 371 21.12 0.24 -4.39
CA ARG A 371 22.09 1.14 -5.00
C ARG A 371 22.81 2.00 -3.96
N ALA A 372 22.07 2.57 -3.01
CA ALA A 372 22.65 3.35 -1.92
C ALA A 372 23.57 2.50 -1.03
N LEU A 373 23.17 1.24 -0.71
CA LEU A 373 24.01 0.29 0.02
C LEU A 373 25.29 -0.05 -0.74
N SER A 374 25.19 -0.26 -2.06
CA SER A 374 26.33 -0.58 -2.92
C SER A 374 27.29 0.59 -3.05
N ALA A 375 26.79 1.83 -3.08
CA ALA A 375 27.56 3.06 -3.07
C ALA A 375 28.14 3.42 -1.69
N THR A 376 27.84 2.64 -0.67
CA THR A 376 28.26 2.87 0.73
C THR A 376 27.77 4.24 1.27
N GLU A 377 26.61 4.68 0.83
CA GLU A 377 26.01 5.92 1.30
C GLU A 377 25.68 5.81 2.80
N SER A 378 26.00 6.88 3.54
CA SER A 378 25.77 6.91 4.99
C SER A 378 24.28 6.96 5.34
N GLY A 379 23.91 6.36 6.48
CA GLY A 379 22.54 6.42 7.01
C GLY A 379 21.61 5.31 6.54
N HIS A 380 21.96 4.55 5.50
CA HIS A 380 21.16 3.42 5.05
C HIS A 380 21.42 2.16 5.90
N ALA A 381 20.34 1.51 6.35
CA ALA A 381 20.45 0.30 7.15
C ALA A 381 20.70 -0.93 6.25
N ARG A 382 21.76 -1.69 6.56
CA ARG A 382 22.05 -2.95 5.85
C ARG A 382 21.12 -4.09 6.25
N MET A 383 20.52 -4.02 7.43
CA MET A 383 19.57 -5.00 7.96
C MET A 383 18.43 -4.30 8.70
N GLY A 384 17.25 -4.88 8.65
CA GLY A 384 16.04 -4.32 9.25
C GLY A 384 15.50 -3.11 8.49
N GLU A 385 14.76 -2.27 9.18
CA GLU A 385 14.11 -1.08 8.61
C GLU A 385 15.13 0.01 8.29
N CYS A 386 15.06 0.55 7.07
CA CYS A 386 15.88 1.68 6.69
C CYS A 386 15.26 3.00 7.17
N PRO A 387 16.04 3.90 7.81
CA PRO A 387 15.53 5.21 8.21
C PRO A 387 15.29 6.17 7.02
N HIS A 388 15.98 5.97 5.90
CA HIS A 388 15.92 6.85 4.73
C HIS A 388 15.08 6.31 3.57
N CYS A 389 14.80 5.00 3.55
CA CYS A 389 14.04 4.35 2.47
C CYS A 389 12.81 3.65 3.03
N PRO A 390 11.70 3.59 2.29
CA PRO A 390 10.51 2.85 2.69
C PRO A 390 10.69 1.34 2.44
N VAL A 391 11.70 0.74 3.05
CA VAL A 391 12.03 -0.68 2.91
C VAL A 391 12.54 -1.29 4.20
N GLU A 392 12.46 -2.63 4.28
CA GLU A 392 13.04 -3.44 5.35
C GLU A 392 13.94 -4.52 4.74
N THR A 393 15.24 -4.49 5.02
CA THR A 393 16.16 -5.55 4.61
C THR A 393 16.02 -6.75 5.55
N ILE A 394 15.54 -7.88 5.02
CA ILE A 394 15.27 -9.11 5.77
C ILE A 394 16.54 -9.96 5.89
N ALA A 395 17.29 -10.07 4.81
CA ALA A 395 18.51 -10.87 4.75
C ALA A 395 19.49 -10.34 3.69
N SER A 396 20.77 -10.68 3.85
CA SER A 396 21.80 -10.50 2.83
C SER A 396 22.78 -11.69 2.85
N GLY A 397 23.32 -12.04 1.69
CA GLY A 397 24.28 -13.15 1.57
C GLY A 397 24.22 -13.85 0.20
N ASP A 398 24.38 -15.15 0.20
CA ASP A 398 24.18 -15.97 -0.99
C ASP A 398 22.68 -16.15 -1.31
N LEU A 399 22.38 -16.51 -2.56
CA LEU A 399 20.97 -16.64 -3.02
C LEU A 399 20.18 -17.66 -2.18
N HIS A 400 20.77 -18.80 -1.81
CA HIS A 400 20.05 -19.84 -1.07
C HIS A 400 19.63 -19.35 0.32
N SER A 401 20.54 -18.70 1.04
CA SER A 401 20.26 -18.11 2.35
C SER A 401 19.21 -17.03 2.29
N VAL A 402 19.26 -16.19 1.25
CA VAL A 402 18.31 -15.10 1.02
C VAL A 402 16.91 -15.63 0.67
N LEU A 403 16.80 -16.66 -0.18
CA LEU A 403 15.52 -17.31 -0.50
C LEU A 403 14.88 -17.98 0.72
N ARG A 404 15.68 -18.64 1.56
CA ARG A 404 15.19 -19.22 2.82
C ARG A 404 14.63 -18.13 3.76
N ALA A 405 15.31 -17.00 3.86
CA ALA A 405 14.83 -15.87 4.66
C ALA A 405 13.55 -15.27 4.08
N ALA A 406 13.44 -15.13 2.76
CA ALA A 406 12.23 -14.67 2.08
C ALA A 406 11.05 -15.62 2.36
N GLN A 407 11.26 -16.93 2.29
CA GLN A 407 10.23 -17.93 2.63
C GLN A 407 9.77 -17.81 4.08
N THR A 408 10.71 -17.68 5.01
CA THR A 408 10.40 -17.47 6.44
C THR A 408 9.61 -16.17 6.66
N ALA A 409 9.81 -15.16 5.81
CA ALA A 409 9.08 -13.91 5.82
C ALA A 409 7.70 -13.97 5.12
N GLY A 410 7.27 -15.16 4.69
CA GLY A 410 5.95 -15.43 4.11
C GLY A 410 5.87 -15.31 2.60
N SER A 411 7.04 -15.20 1.90
CA SER A 411 7.02 -15.14 0.44
C SER A 411 6.95 -16.54 -0.18
N ASP A 412 6.23 -16.64 -1.28
CA ASP A 412 6.30 -17.82 -2.13
C ASP A 412 7.67 -17.86 -2.84
N VAL A 413 8.41 -18.90 -2.57
CA VAL A 413 9.72 -19.18 -3.20
C VAL A 413 9.64 -20.38 -4.15
N THR A 414 8.44 -20.85 -4.46
CA THR A 414 8.24 -21.99 -5.34
C THR A 414 8.94 -21.73 -6.66
N THR A 415 9.91 -22.56 -6.96
CA THR A 415 10.69 -22.45 -8.19
C THR A 415 9.80 -22.84 -9.35
N VAL A 416 9.78 -21.99 -10.33
CA VAL A 416 8.96 -22.17 -11.49
C VAL A 416 9.85 -22.40 -12.69
N VAL A 417 9.59 -23.47 -13.40
CA VAL A 417 10.22 -23.73 -14.68
C VAL A 417 9.41 -22.95 -15.73
N ALA A 418 10.02 -21.87 -16.23
CA ALA A 418 9.47 -21.21 -17.40
C ALA A 418 9.51 -22.17 -18.57
N PRO A 419 8.40 -22.35 -19.31
CA PRO A 419 8.43 -23.12 -20.54
C PRO A 419 9.38 -22.44 -21.53
N ASP A 420 10.04 -23.25 -22.35
CA ASP A 420 10.87 -22.72 -23.46
C ASP A 420 9.92 -22.19 -24.57
N VAL A 421 9.33 -21.02 -24.29
CA VAL A 421 8.47 -20.33 -25.26
C VAL A 421 9.37 -19.51 -26.14
N ARG A 422 9.68 -20.04 -27.32
CA ARG A 422 10.38 -19.28 -28.36
C ARG A 422 9.39 -18.41 -29.06
N THR A 423 9.48 -17.12 -28.80
CA THR A 423 8.77 -16.11 -29.58
C THR A 423 9.77 -15.34 -30.43
N PRO A 424 9.34 -14.76 -31.57
CA PRO A 424 10.19 -13.86 -32.36
C PRO A 424 10.64 -12.62 -31.57
N PHE A 425 10.07 -12.40 -30.40
CA PHE A 425 10.33 -11.27 -29.49
C PHE A 425 10.88 -11.72 -28.14
N ALA A 426 11.69 -12.76 -28.11
CA ALA A 426 12.21 -13.38 -26.89
C ALA A 426 12.76 -12.38 -25.84
N ASP A 427 13.19 -11.21 -26.26
CA ASP A 427 13.76 -10.19 -25.38
C ASP A 427 12.74 -9.17 -24.85
N LEU A 428 11.53 -9.09 -25.39
CA LEU A 428 10.61 -7.99 -25.10
C LEU A 428 9.25 -8.38 -24.52
N MET A 429 8.70 -9.55 -24.83
CA MET A 429 7.26 -9.73 -24.68
C MET A 429 6.81 -10.96 -23.89
N VAL A 430 7.62 -11.99 -23.75
CA VAL A 430 7.26 -13.11 -22.90
C VAL A 430 8.13 -13.06 -21.65
N PRO A 431 7.55 -12.71 -20.52
CA PRO A 431 8.29 -12.75 -19.29
C PRO A 431 8.82 -14.15 -19.08
N ARG A 432 10.02 -14.27 -18.51
CA ARG A 432 10.52 -15.55 -17.98
C ARG A 432 9.68 -15.89 -16.77
N PHE A 433 8.66 -16.67 -16.97
CA PHE A 433 7.64 -16.92 -16.01
C PHE A 433 7.77 -18.09 -15.15
N ILE A 434 7.03 -17.94 -14.29
CA ILE A 434 6.62 -18.50 -13.10
C ILE A 434 5.32 -19.26 -13.32
N THR A 435 5.37 -20.57 -13.30
CA THR A 435 4.21 -21.40 -13.08
C THR A 435 4.15 -21.74 -11.60
N VAL A 436 3.03 -21.56 -10.95
CA VAL A 436 2.75 -22.25 -9.71
C VAL A 436 2.09 -23.57 -10.10
N SER A 437 2.78 -24.67 -9.86
CA SER A 437 2.09 -25.95 -9.81
C SER A 437 1.29 -25.98 -8.53
N SER A 438 -0.01 -26.11 -8.65
CA SER A 438 -0.93 -26.42 -7.56
C SER A 438 -0.48 -27.61 -6.72
#